data_aac4e3cec0d724033ad81fbd65eaff8f
#
_entry.id   aac4e3cec0d724033ad81fbd65eaff8f
#
_cell.length_a   1.000
_cell.length_b   1.000
_cell.length_c   1.000
_cell.angle_alpha   90.00
_cell.angle_beta   90.00
_cell.angle_gamma   90.00
#
_symmetry.space_group_name_H-M   'P 1'
#
loop_
_entity.id
_entity.type
_entity.pdbx_description
1 polymer ?
#
loop_
_entity_poly.entity_id
_entity_poly.type
_entity_poly.pdbx_seq_one_letter_code
_entity_poly.pdbx_strand_id
1 'polypeptide(L)'
;MSTAIPAERRQALNTGRVPATHLAECLAVDFAALLQVAAPALAPEALQRMRDASGKGITLRMALAAQLLREAGQGAPALWQHHSSDTVRGWACYL
;
A
#
# COMPACT_ATOMS: atom_id res chain seq x y z
N MET A 1 10.74 24.37 -8.61
CA MET A 1 11.46 23.51 -7.66
C MET A 1 10.91 22.09 -7.73
N SER A 2 11.78 21.13 -7.79
CA SER A 2 11.36 19.75 -7.84
C SER A 2 10.86 19.27 -6.48
N THR A 3 9.68 18.63 -6.47
CA THR A 3 9.15 17.96 -5.30
C THR A 3 9.23 16.44 -5.46
N ALA A 4 10.01 15.98 -6.43
CA ALA A 4 10.14 14.57 -6.73
C ALA A 4 10.75 13.83 -5.53
N ILE A 5 10.17 12.69 -5.22
CA ILE A 5 10.65 11.82 -4.15
C ILE A 5 11.88 11.07 -4.68
N PRO A 6 13.02 11.08 -3.96
CA PRO A 6 14.19 10.31 -4.38
C PRO A 6 13.86 8.84 -4.59
N ALA A 7 14.53 8.19 -5.54
CA ALA A 7 14.26 6.79 -5.88
C ALA A 7 14.42 5.86 -4.68
N GLU A 8 15.45 6.08 -3.86
CA GLU A 8 15.69 5.28 -2.66
C GLU A 8 14.55 5.43 -1.65
N ARG A 9 14.06 6.66 -1.47
CA ARG A 9 12.95 6.93 -0.57
C ARG A 9 11.66 6.29 -1.09
N ARG A 10 11.42 6.39 -2.40
CA ARG A 10 10.26 5.78 -3.04
C ARG A 10 10.28 4.27 -2.85
N GLN A 11 11.44 3.63 -3.06
CA GLN A 11 11.59 2.20 -2.86
C GLN A 11 11.31 1.81 -1.41
N ALA A 12 11.82 2.58 -0.45
CA ALA A 12 11.59 2.32 0.97
C ALA A 12 10.11 2.42 1.32
N LEU A 13 9.39 3.40 0.75
CA LEU A 13 7.94 3.54 0.95
C LEU A 13 7.19 2.36 0.33
N ASN A 14 7.55 1.98 -0.89
CA ASN A 14 6.84 0.94 -1.64
C ASN A 14 7.12 -0.47 -1.12
N THR A 15 8.15 -0.64 -0.32
CA THR A 15 8.46 -1.91 0.35
C THR A 15 8.05 -1.92 1.81
N GLY A 16 7.46 -0.83 2.31
CA GLY A 16 6.94 -0.75 3.66
C GLY A 16 7.98 -0.58 4.75
N ARG A 17 9.21 -0.24 4.39
CA ARG A 17 10.31 -0.11 5.36
C ARG A 17 10.23 1.16 6.19
N VAL A 18 9.60 2.21 5.66
CA VAL A 18 9.51 3.52 6.32
C VAL A 18 8.09 4.06 6.21
N PRO A 19 7.65 4.91 7.17
CA PRO A 19 6.38 5.62 7.03
C PRO A 19 6.54 6.81 6.10
N ALA A 20 5.42 7.28 5.54
CA ALA A 20 5.39 8.55 4.83
C ALA A 20 5.48 9.69 5.84
N THR A 21 6.24 10.74 5.50
CA THR A 21 6.42 11.90 6.38
C THR A 21 5.57 13.10 5.97
N HIS A 22 4.99 13.06 4.78
CA HIS A 22 4.08 14.10 4.30
C HIS A 22 3.17 13.55 3.22
N LEU A 23 2.15 14.34 2.87
CA LEU A 23 1.09 13.91 1.97
C LEU A 23 1.60 13.46 0.60
N ALA A 24 2.59 14.16 0.04
CA ALA A 24 3.14 13.79 -1.26
C ALA A 24 3.69 12.36 -1.26
N GLU A 25 4.32 11.94 -0.16
CA GLU A 25 4.82 10.57 -0.01
C GLU A 25 3.66 9.57 0.12
N CYS A 26 2.62 9.91 0.89
CA CYS A 26 1.44 9.04 1.02
C CYS A 26 0.79 8.79 -0.34
N LEU A 27 0.67 9.82 -1.16
CA LEU A 27 0.03 9.71 -2.47
C LEU A 27 0.91 8.99 -3.49
N ALA A 28 2.22 8.99 -3.29
CA ALA A 28 3.19 8.38 -4.22
C ALA A 28 3.41 6.89 -3.98
N VAL A 29 2.90 6.31 -2.90
CA VAL A 29 3.09 4.89 -2.61
C VAL A 29 2.44 4.05 -3.72
N ASP A 30 3.21 3.10 -4.25
CA ASP A 30 2.71 2.11 -5.20
C ASP A 30 2.05 0.98 -4.41
N PHE A 31 0.72 0.99 -4.40
CA PHE A 31 -0.05 0.03 -3.59
C PHE A 31 0.13 -1.41 -4.07
N ALA A 32 0.28 -1.63 -5.38
CA ALA A 32 0.49 -2.98 -5.90
C ALA A 32 1.85 -3.53 -5.45
N ALA A 33 2.89 -2.71 -5.51
CA ALA A 33 4.22 -3.10 -5.05
C ALA A 33 4.21 -3.39 -3.54
N LEU A 34 3.54 -2.54 -2.76
CA LEU A 34 3.45 -2.71 -1.32
C LEU A 34 2.64 -3.95 -0.94
N LEU A 35 1.53 -4.22 -1.64
CA LEU A 35 0.74 -5.44 -1.44
C LEU A 35 1.57 -6.69 -1.72
N GLN A 36 2.40 -6.65 -2.76
CA GLN A 36 3.25 -7.78 -3.11
C GLN A 36 4.24 -8.11 -1.99
N VAL A 37 4.74 -7.10 -1.30
CA VAL A 37 5.64 -7.27 -0.16
C VAL A 37 4.88 -7.72 1.09
N ALA A 38 3.77 -7.07 1.40
CA ALA A 38 3.01 -7.31 2.63
C ALA A 38 2.19 -8.58 2.57
N ALA A 39 1.70 -8.96 1.38
CA ALA A 39 0.87 -10.13 1.18
C ALA A 39 1.30 -10.89 -0.07
N PRO A 40 2.47 -11.56 -0.03
CA PRO A 40 3.06 -12.19 -1.23
C PRO A 40 2.21 -13.32 -1.81
N ALA A 41 1.21 -13.81 -1.08
CA ALA A 41 0.31 -14.85 -1.56
C ALA A 41 -0.83 -14.33 -2.43
N LEU A 42 -0.96 -13.01 -2.60
CA LEU A 42 -1.98 -12.43 -3.47
C LEU A 42 -1.76 -12.86 -4.92
N ALA A 43 -2.87 -13.20 -5.60
CA ALA A 43 -2.82 -13.61 -7.00
C ALA A 43 -2.42 -12.44 -7.91
N PRO A 44 -1.78 -12.71 -9.07
CA PRO A 44 -1.41 -11.65 -10.02
C PRO A 44 -2.59 -10.80 -10.48
N GLU A 45 -3.79 -11.39 -10.58
CA GLU A 45 -5.01 -10.69 -10.97
C GLU A 45 -5.38 -9.61 -9.95
N ALA A 46 -5.21 -9.90 -8.66
CA ALA A 46 -5.46 -8.93 -7.59
C ALA A 46 -4.49 -7.75 -7.70
N LEU A 47 -3.22 -8.03 -7.93
CA LEU A 47 -2.20 -6.99 -8.11
C LEU A 47 -2.49 -6.14 -9.35
N GLN A 48 -2.98 -6.76 -10.43
CA GLN A 48 -3.35 -6.01 -11.63
C GLN A 48 -4.52 -5.08 -11.38
N ARG A 49 -5.54 -5.54 -10.65
CA ARG A 49 -6.66 -4.67 -10.26
C ARG A 49 -6.17 -3.46 -9.47
N MET A 50 -5.21 -3.65 -8.60
CA MET A 50 -4.63 -2.54 -7.82
C MET A 50 -3.87 -1.57 -8.73
N ARG A 51 -3.10 -2.08 -9.70
CA ARG A 51 -2.40 -1.24 -10.67
C ARG A 51 -3.37 -0.45 -11.54
N ASP A 52 -4.47 -1.06 -11.95
CA ASP A 52 -5.51 -0.39 -12.76
C ASP A 52 -6.16 0.76 -12.00
N ALA A 53 -6.16 0.72 -10.68
CA ALA A 53 -6.72 1.77 -9.83
C ALA A 53 -5.68 2.83 -9.42
N SER A 54 -4.46 2.76 -9.93
CA SER A 54 -3.37 3.65 -9.50
C SER A 54 -3.66 5.14 -9.72
N GLY A 55 -4.51 5.48 -10.69
CA GLY A 55 -4.91 6.85 -10.95
C GLY A 55 -6.09 7.33 -10.11
N LYS A 56 -6.64 6.49 -9.25
CA LYS A 56 -7.79 6.85 -8.41
C LYS A 56 -7.34 7.55 -7.13
N GLY A 57 -8.30 8.16 -6.41
CA GLY A 57 -8.01 8.82 -5.14
C GLY A 57 -7.55 7.85 -4.06
N ILE A 58 -6.89 8.39 -3.05
CA ILE A 58 -6.29 7.57 -1.97
C ILE A 58 -7.34 6.75 -1.22
N THR A 59 -8.51 7.31 -0.94
CA THR A 59 -9.57 6.61 -0.22
C THR A 59 -10.04 5.37 -0.98
N LEU A 60 -10.22 5.52 -2.30
CA LEU A 60 -10.66 4.41 -3.15
C LEU A 60 -9.59 3.32 -3.23
N ARG A 61 -8.33 3.72 -3.35
CA ARG A 61 -7.21 2.77 -3.40
C ARG A 61 -7.07 2.01 -2.08
N MET A 62 -7.26 2.70 -0.95
CA MET A 62 -7.22 2.05 0.38
C MET A 62 -8.33 1.01 0.51
N ALA A 63 -9.54 1.38 0.12
CA ALA A 63 -10.68 0.48 0.20
C ALA A 63 -10.51 -0.74 -0.71
N LEU A 64 -9.99 -0.53 -1.93
CA LEU A 64 -9.74 -1.62 -2.87
C LEU A 64 -8.69 -2.59 -2.33
N ALA A 65 -7.58 -2.07 -1.81
CA ALA A 65 -6.53 -2.91 -1.24
C ALA A 65 -7.09 -3.79 -0.12
N ALA A 66 -7.87 -3.22 0.77
CA ALA A 66 -8.50 -3.97 1.86
C ALA A 66 -9.47 -5.03 1.32
N GLN A 67 -10.24 -4.70 0.30
CA GLN A 67 -11.16 -5.66 -0.31
C GLN A 67 -10.40 -6.84 -0.92
N LEU A 68 -9.34 -6.57 -1.66
CA LEU A 68 -8.51 -7.62 -2.27
C LEU A 68 -7.91 -8.54 -1.21
N LEU A 69 -7.45 -7.96 -0.11
CA LEU A 69 -6.90 -8.73 1.01
C LEU A 69 -7.96 -9.61 1.66
N ARG A 70 -9.16 -9.07 1.90
CA ARG A 70 -10.26 -9.85 2.49
C ARG A 70 -10.70 -10.99 1.59
N GLU A 71 -10.84 -10.72 0.29
CA GLU A 71 -11.27 -11.75 -0.68
C GLU A 71 -10.27 -12.90 -0.75
N ALA A 72 -8.98 -12.59 -0.59
CA ALA A 72 -7.92 -13.58 -0.65
C ALA A 72 -7.65 -14.27 0.71
N GLY A 73 -8.31 -13.83 1.77
CA GLY A 73 -8.03 -14.32 3.11
C GLY A 73 -6.64 -13.93 3.59
N GLN A 74 -6.10 -12.83 3.08
CA GLN A 74 -4.79 -12.32 3.43
C GLN A 74 -4.92 -11.13 4.37
N GLY A 75 -3.82 -10.79 5.02
CA GLY A 75 -3.78 -9.67 5.94
C GLY A 75 -3.59 -10.14 7.37
N ALA A 76 -3.02 -9.26 8.18
CA ALA A 76 -2.75 -9.53 9.58
C ALA A 76 -3.06 -8.27 10.39
N PRO A 77 -4.37 -7.95 10.62
CA PRO A 77 -4.75 -6.66 11.22
C PRO A 77 -4.05 -6.36 12.53
N ALA A 78 -3.94 -7.34 13.42
CA ALA A 78 -3.29 -7.14 14.73
C ALA A 78 -1.80 -6.84 14.57
N LEU A 79 -1.12 -7.52 13.67
CA LEU A 79 0.30 -7.32 13.40
C LEU A 79 0.53 -6.00 12.67
N TRP A 80 -0.30 -5.71 11.69
CA TRP A 80 -0.14 -4.54 10.82
C TRP A 80 -0.44 -3.21 11.51
N GLN A 81 -1.09 -3.22 12.67
CA GLN A 81 -1.26 -2.01 13.48
C GLN A 81 0.07 -1.36 13.84
N HIS A 82 1.13 -2.15 13.88
CA HIS A 82 2.47 -1.70 14.27
C HIS A 82 3.45 -1.69 13.10
N HIS A 83 2.93 -1.82 11.86
CA HIS A 83 3.78 -1.86 10.69
C HIS A 83 4.47 -0.51 10.47
N SER A 84 5.69 -0.53 9.92
CA SER A 84 6.43 0.69 9.61
C SER A 84 5.76 1.55 8.54
N SER A 85 5.04 0.92 7.60
CA SER A 85 4.27 1.65 6.58
C SER A 85 2.94 2.11 7.14
N ASP A 86 2.67 3.41 7.07
CA ASP A 86 1.37 3.95 7.45
C ASP A 86 0.27 3.50 6.49
N THR A 87 0.58 3.22 5.23
CA THR A 87 -0.38 2.64 4.28
C THR A 87 -0.84 1.26 4.75
N VAL A 88 0.10 0.40 5.15
CA VAL A 88 -0.23 -0.94 5.67
C VAL A 88 -1.03 -0.84 6.97
N ARG A 89 -0.66 0.09 7.87
CA ARG A 89 -1.45 0.35 9.07
C ARG A 89 -2.88 0.77 8.73
N GLY A 90 -3.03 1.59 7.68
CA GLY A 90 -4.35 2.00 7.19
C GLY A 90 -5.17 0.81 6.69
N TRP A 91 -4.55 -0.11 5.97
CA TRP A 91 -5.25 -1.33 5.52
C TRP A 91 -5.76 -2.14 6.71
N ALA A 92 -4.98 -2.22 7.79
CA ALA A 92 -5.40 -2.92 9.00
C ALA A 92 -6.69 -2.36 9.58
N CYS A 93 -6.90 -1.05 9.48
CA CYS A 93 -8.11 -0.41 9.95
C CYS A 93 -9.36 -0.82 9.14
N TYR A 94 -9.18 -1.17 7.87
CA TYR A 94 -10.27 -1.61 7.00
C TYR A 94 -10.59 -3.11 7.14
N LEU A 95 -9.64 -3.85 7.66
CA LEU A 95 -9.78 -5.29 7.86
C LEU A 95 -10.43 -5.61 9.19
#